data_2f7da51e32a45e957ed34a3e7b525412
#
_entry.id   2f7da51e32a45e957ed34a3e7b525412
#
_cell.length_a   1.000
_cell.length_b   1.000
_cell.length_c   1.000
_cell.angle_alpha   90.00
_cell.angle_beta   90.00
_cell.angle_gamma   90.00
#
_symmetry.space_group_name_H-M   'P 1'
#
loop_
_entity.id
_entity.type
_entity.pdbx_description
1 polymer ?
#
loop_
_entity_poly.entity_id
_entity_poly.type
_entity_poly.pdbx_seq_one_letter_code
_entity_poly.pdbx_strand_id
1 'polypeptide(L)'
;IRHTDRAEEVDEQTFFHGPASGGTLVSSALQAMHDIVRSRFRPADWNIYAAQASDGDNSYADGEVTSQLLTEMILPVTQFFAYLEVGQENGLSYEMPNSSLWTLYESLRAGGAPLSMRKVNERSEIFPVFHDLFQRRSQQERSAP
;
A
#
# COMPACT_ATOMS: atom_id res chain seq x y z
N ILE A 1 -9.19 -0.04 -5.81
CA ILE A 1 -9.88 -0.56 -4.62
C ILE A 1 -9.95 0.57 -3.61
N ARG A 2 -11.13 0.83 -3.08
CA ARG A 2 -11.36 1.69 -1.93
C ARG A 2 -11.61 0.79 -0.72
N HIS A 3 -11.05 1.13 0.43
CA HIS A 3 -11.26 0.36 1.65
C HIS A 3 -11.48 1.24 2.88
N THR A 4 -12.29 0.70 3.78
CA THR A 4 -12.53 1.15 5.15
C THR A 4 -12.51 -0.11 6.03
N ASP A 5 -13.59 -0.41 6.75
CA ASP A 5 -13.85 -1.74 7.35
C ASP A 5 -14.18 -2.81 6.30
N ARG A 6 -14.45 -2.39 5.07
CA ARG A 6 -14.67 -3.22 3.88
C ARG A 6 -13.86 -2.70 2.72
N ALA A 7 -13.53 -3.59 1.80
CA ALA A 7 -12.90 -3.23 0.55
C ALA A 7 -13.82 -3.52 -0.63
N GLU A 8 -13.81 -2.62 -1.59
CA GLU A 8 -14.60 -2.74 -2.81
C GLU A 8 -13.81 -2.21 -4.02
N GLU A 9 -13.98 -2.86 -5.14
CA GLU A 9 -13.53 -2.33 -6.41
C GLU A 9 -14.51 -1.25 -6.85
N VAL A 10 -14.00 -0.07 -7.12
CA VAL A 10 -14.81 1.09 -7.51
C VAL A 10 -14.23 1.74 -8.75
N ASP A 11 -15.09 2.43 -9.51
CA ASP A 11 -14.64 3.30 -10.59
C ASP A 11 -13.98 4.58 -10.06
N GLU A 12 -13.36 5.34 -10.95
CA GLU A 12 -12.65 6.57 -10.61
C GLU A 12 -13.58 7.61 -9.96
N GLN A 13 -14.79 7.76 -10.47
CA GLN A 13 -15.75 8.73 -9.93
C GLN A 13 -16.14 8.39 -8.49
N THR A 14 -16.46 7.14 -8.24
CA THR A 14 -16.81 6.65 -6.90
C THR A 14 -15.61 6.74 -5.95
N PHE A 15 -14.39 6.49 -6.47
CA PHE A 15 -13.17 6.59 -5.67
C PHE A 15 -12.95 8.02 -5.13
N PHE A 16 -13.08 9.04 -6.00
CA PHE A 16 -12.81 10.41 -5.61
C PHE A 16 -13.98 11.14 -4.96
N HIS A 17 -15.22 10.76 -5.24
CA HIS A 17 -16.41 11.51 -4.84
C HIS A 17 -17.39 10.72 -3.97
N GLY A 18 -17.20 9.41 -3.86
CA GLY A 18 -18.06 8.59 -3.03
C GLY A 18 -17.83 8.84 -1.53
N PRO A 19 -18.87 8.72 -0.70
CA PRO A 19 -18.69 8.82 0.75
C PRO A 19 -17.80 7.69 1.25
N ALA A 20 -16.90 8.02 2.16
CA ALA A 20 -16.09 7.06 2.89
C ALA A 20 -16.37 7.23 4.39
N SER A 21 -16.78 6.16 5.05
CA SER A 21 -17.01 6.15 6.50
C SER A 21 -16.82 4.72 7.02
N GLY A 22 -16.30 4.60 8.22
CA GLY A 22 -16.05 3.30 8.86
C GLY A 22 -14.68 3.27 9.53
N GLY A 23 -14.38 2.15 10.18
CA GLY A 23 -13.05 1.84 10.67
C GLY A 23 -12.10 1.44 9.52
N THR A 24 -10.86 1.06 9.84
CA THR A 24 -9.89 0.62 8.85
C THR A 24 -9.49 -0.83 9.10
N LEU A 25 -9.72 -1.70 8.11
CA LEU A 25 -9.23 -3.06 8.04
C LEU A 25 -8.42 -3.23 6.76
N VAL A 26 -7.12 -3.16 6.89
CA VAL A 26 -6.19 -3.26 5.74
C VAL A 26 -6.24 -4.65 5.11
N SER A 27 -6.44 -5.69 5.92
CA SER A 27 -6.62 -7.07 5.44
C SER A 27 -7.73 -7.19 4.42
N SER A 28 -8.81 -6.43 4.56
CA SER A 28 -9.92 -6.44 3.60
C SER A 28 -9.50 -5.96 2.21
N ALA A 29 -8.64 -4.95 2.13
CA ALA A 29 -8.11 -4.44 0.87
C ALA A 29 -7.16 -5.43 0.19
N LEU A 30 -6.29 -6.07 0.98
CA LEU A 30 -5.37 -7.09 0.48
C LEU A 30 -6.12 -8.32 -0.03
N GLN A 31 -7.15 -8.76 0.69
CA GLN A 31 -8.00 -9.86 0.26
C GLN A 31 -8.73 -9.53 -1.05
N ALA A 32 -9.34 -8.35 -1.14
CA ALA A 32 -10.01 -7.91 -2.37
C ALA A 32 -9.03 -7.83 -3.55
N MET A 33 -7.82 -7.31 -3.34
CA MET A 33 -6.78 -7.30 -4.37
C MET A 33 -6.41 -8.72 -4.82
N HIS A 34 -6.20 -9.63 -3.87
CA HIS A 34 -5.88 -11.02 -4.17
C HIS A 34 -6.97 -11.67 -5.03
N ASP A 35 -8.25 -11.50 -4.67
CA ASP A 35 -9.37 -12.08 -5.40
C ASP A 35 -9.50 -11.51 -6.82
N ILE A 36 -9.26 -10.21 -6.99
CA ILE A 36 -9.22 -9.56 -8.31
C ILE A 36 -8.08 -10.11 -9.16
N VAL A 37 -6.87 -10.17 -8.61
CA VAL A 37 -5.70 -10.71 -9.33
C VAL A 37 -5.96 -12.15 -9.74
N ARG A 38 -6.40 -12.98 -8.81
CA ARG A 38 -6.67 -14.42 -9.06
C ARG A 38 -7.74 -14.66 -10.11
N SER A 39 -8.80 -13.84 -10.11
CA SER A 39 -9.94 -14.02 -11.02
C SER A 39 -9.72 -13.47 -12.43
N ARG A 40 -8.90 -12.41 -12.58
CA ARG A 40 -8.79 -11.66 -13.85
C ARG A 40 -7.37 -11.47 -14.38
N PHE A 41 -6.35 -11.48 -13.52
CA PHE A 41 -4.99 -11.09 -13.87
C PHE A 41 -3.99 -12.17 -13.43
N ARG A 42 -3.90 -13.26 -14.17
CA ARG A 42 -2.98 -14.34 -13.82
C ARG A 42 -1.51 -13.82 -13.80
N PRO A 43 -0.76 -14.03 -12.73
CA PRO A 43 0.61 -13.53 -12.63
C PRO A 43 1.58 -14.06 -13.70
N ALA A 44 1.23 -15.20 -14.34
CA ALA A 44 1.99 -15.72 -15.47
C ALA A 44 1.86 -14.88 -16.75
N ASP A 45 0.77 -14.12 -16.89
CA ASP A 45 0.44 -13.34 -18.08
C ASP A 45 0.54 -11.83 -17.83
N TRP A 46 0.60 -11.40 -16.56
CA TRP A 46 0.52 -10.00 -16.16
C TRP A 46 1.62 -9.61 -15.18
N ASN A 47 2.20 -8.45 -15.38
CA ASN A 47 3.04 -7.82 -14.36
C ASN A 47 2.14 -7.03 -13.41
N ILE A 48 2.05 -7.49 -12.17
CA ILE A 48 1.19 -6.88 -11.15
C ILE A 48 2.01 -5.86 -10.36
N TYR A 49 1.52 -4.63 -10.31
CA TYR A 49 2.07 -3.55 -9.50
C TYR A 49 1.01 -3.10 -8.52
N ALA A 50 1.37 -2.96 -7.26
CA ALA A 50 0.46 -2.52 -6.21
C ALA A 50 0.94 -1.22 -5.58
N ALA A 51 -0.01 -0.32 -5.31
CA ALA A 51 0.21 0.86 -4.52
C ALA A 51 -0.92 1.00 -3.51
N GLN A 52 -0.57 1.17 -2.25
CA GLN A 52 -1.49 1.44 -1.16
C GLN A 52 -1.21 2.83 -0.60
N ALA A 53 -2.25 3.65 -0.50
CA ALA A 53 -2.22 4.92 0.21
C ALA A 53 -3.16 4.86 1.41
N SER A 54 -2.71 5.33 2.57
CA SER A 54 -3.45 5.30 3.84
C SER A 54 -2.92 6.40 4.75
N ASP A 55 -3.72 6.81 5.73
CA ASP A 55 -3.29 7.68 6.83
C ASP A 55 -2.53 6.93 7.95
N GLY A 56 -2.30 5.62 7.76
CA GLY A 56 -1.56 4.79 8.69
C GLY A 56 -2.43 4.05 9.72
N ASP A 57 -3.71 4.33 9.75
CA ASP A 57 -4.62 3.64 10.66
C ASP A 57 -4.86 2.19 10.22
N ASN A 58 -4.87 1.30 11.18
CA ASN A 58 -5.33 -0.07 11.05
C ASN A 58 -5.84 -0.58 12.40
N SER A 59 -6.85 -1.42 12.40
CA SER A 59 -7.29 -2.08 13.62
C SER A 59 -6.14 -2.91 14.22
N TYR A 60 -5.95 -2.80 15.53
CA TYR A 60 -4.90 -3.55 16.24
C TYR A 60 -5.01 -5.07 16.00
N ALA A 61 -6.23 -5.59 15.98
CA ALA A 61 -6.48 -7.01 15.75
C ALA A 61 -6.22 -7.44 14.29
N ASP A 62 -6.11 -6.50 13.36
CA ASP A 62 -5.94 -6.76 11.92
C ASP A 62 -4.46 -6.88 11.50
N GLY A 63 -3.53 -6.46 12.35
CA GLY A 63 -2.11 -6.38 11.99
C GLY A 63 -1.50 -7.73 11.60
N GLU A 64 -1.81 -8.79 12.35
CA GLU A 64 -1.31 -10.14 12.07
C GLU A 64 -1.88 -10.68 10.74
N VAL A 65 -3.19 -10.50 10.53
CA VAL A 65 -3.86 -10.91 9.29
C VAL A 65 -3.32 -10.12 8.09
N THR A 66 -3.13 -8.82 8.24
CA THR A 66 -2.52 -7.95 7.22
C THR A 66 -1.12 -8.44 6.87
N SER A 67 -0.28 -8.73 7.86
CA SER A 67 1.08 -9.25 7.65
C SER A 67 1.08 -10.55 6.88
N GLN A 68 0.24 -11.49 7.28
CA GLN A 68 0.12 -12.79 6.63
C GLN A 68 -0.36 -12.66 5.19
N LEU A 69 -1.45 -11.95 4.94
CA LEU A 69 -1.96 -11.74 3.57
C LEU A 69 -0.94 -11.06 2.68
N LEU A 70 -0.25 -10.04 3.19
CA LEU A 70 0.76 -9.34 2.40
C LEU A 70 1.91 -10.28 2.02
N THR A 71 2.47 -11.02 2.97
CA THR A 71 3.66 -11.86 2.75
C THR A 71 3.35 -13.13 1.97
N GLU A 72 2.22 -13.78 2.22
CA GLU A 72 1.91 -15.07 1.64
C GLU A 72 1.12 -14.99 0.33
N MET A 73 0.32 -13.93 0.12
CA MET A 73 -0.60 -13.84 -1.00
C MET A 73 -0.33 -12.69 -1.96
N ILE A 74 0.12 -11.54 -1.48
CA ILE A 74 0.30 -10.34 -2.32
C ILE A 74 1.72 -10.21 -2.86
N LEU A 75 2.73 -10.20 -2.00
CA LEU A 75 4.12 -10.02 -2.41
C LEU A 75 4.60 -11.08 -3.41
N PRO A 76 4.22 -12.37 -3.29
CA PRO A 76 4.66 -13.40 -4.24
C PRO A 76 4.11 -13.21 -5.67
N VAL A 77 3.01 -12.49 -5.84
CA VAL A 77 2.37 -12.26 -7.14
C VAL A 77 2.58 -10.86 -7.69
N THR A 78 3.18 -9.96 -6.89
CA THR A 78 3.46 -8.59 -7.30
C THR A 78 4.92 -8.41 -7.70
N GLN A 79 5.14 -7.65 -8.77
CA GLN A 79 6.47 -7.21 -9.16
C GLN A 79 6.97 -6.08 -8.24
N PHE A 80 6.05 -5.32 -7.67
CA PHE A 80 6.35 -4.19 -6.83
C PHE A 80 5.15 -3.84 -5.96
N PHE A 81 5.41 -3.59 -4.68
CA PHE A 81 4.43 -3.08 -3.73
C PHE A 81 4.95 -1.78 -3.12
N ALA A 82 4.17 -0.71 -3.25
CA ALA A 82 4.45 0.60 -2.66
C ALA A 82 3.42 0.93 -1.58
N TYR A 83 3.89 1.34 -0.42
CA TYR A 83 3.07 1.92 0.63
C TYR A 83 3.35 3.41 0.76
N LEU A 84 2.30 4.22 0.67
CA LEU A 84 2.34 5.66 0.88
C LEU A 84 1.51 6.01 2.11
N GLU A 85 2.17 6.50 3.16
CA GLU A 85 1.47 7.05 4.31
C GLU A 85 1.26 8.54 4.09
N VAL A 86 -0.02 8.94 4.06
CA VAL A 86 -0.43 10.33 3.87
C VAL A 86 -0.60 10.98 5.23
N GLY A 87 0.30 11.90 5.57
CA GLY A 87 0.22 12.68 6.79
C GLY A 87 -0.89 13.73 6.75
N GLN A 88 -1.41 14.11 7.91
CA GLN A 88 -2.27 15.28 8.02
C GLN A 88 -1.41 16.54 8.15
N GLU A 89 -1.73 17.57 7.39
CA GLU A 89 -1.18 18.94 7.47
C GLU A 89 -1.56 19.63 8.79
N ASN A 90 -1.26 19.04 9.94
CA ASN A 90 -1.42 19.73 11.21
C ASN A 90 -0.03 20.20 11.68
N GLY A 91 0.27 21.47 11.42
CA GLY A 91 1.53 22.20 11.65
C GLY A 91 2.11 22.21 13.07
N LEU A 92 2.01 21.12 13.79
CA LEU A 92 2.70 20.88 15.04
C LEU A 92 3.65 19.71 14.82
N SER A 93 4.87 20.05 14.39
CA SER A 93 6.03 19.18 14.27
C SER A 93 6.50 18.67 15.65
N TYR A 94 5.65 17.95 16.36
CA TYR A 94 6.15 17.00 17.34
C TYR A 94 6.40 15.69 16.57
N GLU A 95 7.53 15.03 16.82
CA GLU A 95 7.83 13.70 16.31
C GLU A 95 6.69 12.75 16.75
N MET A 96 5.66 12.67 15.93
CA MET A 96 4.58 11.72 16.16
C MET A 96 5.17 10.32 15.96
N PRO A 97 4.90 9.38 16.88
CA PRO A 97 5.31 8.01 16.68
C PRO A 97 4.76 7.49 15.35
N ASN A 98 5.52 6.61 14.71
CA ASN A 98 5.06 5.97 13.47
C ASN A 98 3.70 5.31 13.71
N SER A 99 2.85 5.34 12.69
CA SER A 99 1.57 4.64 12.72
C SER A 99 1.75 3.13 12.93
N SER A 100 0.70 2.47 13.35
CA SER A 100 0.71 1.02 13.53
C SER A 100 1.02 0.29 12.23
N LEU A 101 0.43 0.76 11.12
CA LEU A 101 0.64 0.19 9.79
C LEU A 101 2.06 0.46 9.26
N TRP A 102 2.59 1.66 9.48
CA TRP A 102 3.99 1.95 9.14
C TRP A 102 4.96 1.03 9.85
N THR A 103 4.78 0.87 11.17
CA THR A 103 5.64 0.01 12.00
C THR A 103 5.58 -1.45 11.54
N LEU A 104 4.38 -1.94 11.22
CA LEU A 104 4.20 -3.28 10.68
C LEU A 104 4.96 -3.46 9.37
N TYR A 105 4.75 -2.58 8.40
CA TYR A 105 5.39 -2.68 7.08
C TYR A 105 6.89 -2.46 7.13
N GLU A 106 7.37 -1.61 8.02
CA GLU A 106 8.80 -1.42 8.26
C GLU A 106 9.46 -2.70 8.81
N SER A 107 8.80 -3.41 9.72
CA SER A 107 9.29 -4.69 10.24
C SER A 107 9.37 -5.75 9.14
N LEU A 108 8.37 -5.84 8.26
CA LEU A 108 8.38 -6.75 7.12
C LEU A 108 9.51 -6.40 6.13
N ARG A 109 9.70 -5.12 5.84
CA ARG A 109 10.79 -4.65 4.98
C ARG A 109 12.16 -4.96 5.57
N ALA A 110 12.34 -4.76 6.88
CA ALA A 110 13.57 -5.11 7.58
C ALA A 110 13.84 -6.64 7.54
N GLY A 111 12.79 -7.45 7.52
CA GLY A 111 12.85 -8.90 7.31
C GLY A 111 13.11 -9.32 5.85
N GLY A 112 13.28 -8.38 4.92
CA GLY A 112 13.59 -8.64 3.51
C GLY A 112 12.40 -8.63 2.56
N ALA A 113 11.21 -8.25 3.02
CA ALA A 113 10.05 -8.14 2.13
C ALA A 113 10.27 -7.07 1.03
N PRO A 114 9.96 -7.38 -0.26
CA PRO A 114 10.22 -6.49 -1.39
C PRO A 114 9.16 -5.38 -1.49
N LEU A 115 9.09 -4.51 -0.48
CA LEU A 115 8.17 -3.40 -0.46
C LEU A 115 8.90 -2.06 -0.30
N SER A 116 8.34 -1.02 -0.87
CA SER A 116 8.82 0.35 -0.73
C SER A 116 7.82 1.19 0.06
N MET A 117 8.34 2.07 0.90
CA MET A 117 7.53 2.90 1.80
C MET A 117 7.93 4.35 1.66
N ARG A 118 6.96 5.25 1.62
CA ARG A 118 7.16 6.70 1.64
C ARG A 118 6.07 7.39 2.45
N LYS A 119 6.45 8.47 3.13
CA LYS A 119 5.50 9.42 3.72
C LYS A 119 5.28 10.56 2.75
N VAL A 120 4.05 11.04 2.67
CA VAL A 120 3.62 12.19 1.87
C VAL A 120 2.84 13.09 2.80
N ASN A 121 3.36 14.28 3.07
CA ASN A 121 2.73 15.24 3.98
C ASN A 121 2.01 16.35 3.22
N GLU A 122 2.43 16.64 1.99
CA GLU A 122 1.87 17.68 1.15
C GLU A 122 1.53 17.15 -0.25
N ARG A 123 0.52 17.75 -0.89
CA ARG A 123 0.13 17.38 -2.26
C ARG A 123 1.26 17.55 -3.29
N SER A 124 2.13 18.53 -3.08
CA SER A 124 3.30 18.79 -3.91
C SER A 124 4.30 17.62 -3.93
N GLU A 125 4.33 16.80 -2.88
CA GLU A 125 5.22 15.65 -2.75
C GLU A 125 4.73 14.39 -3.50
N ILE A 126 3.45 14.33 -3.84
CA ILE A 126 2.86 13.13 -4.47
C ILE A 126 3.61 12.75 -5.74
N PHE A 127 3.75 13.68 -6.68
CA PHE A 127 4.41 13.40 -7.96
C PHE A 127 5.90 13.05 -7.80
N PRO A 128 6.72 13.82 -7.06
CA PRO A 128 8.11 13.45 -6.79
C PRO A 128 8.27 12.09 -6.15
N VAL A 129 7.42 11.74 -5.18
CA VAL A 129 7.46 10.44 -4.48
C VAL A 129 7.13 9.29 -5.42
N PHE A 130 6.08 9.42 -6.23
CA PHE A 130 5.76 8.41 -7.25
C PHE A 130 6.88 8.25 -8.26
N HIS A 131 7.41 9.34 -8.77
CA HIS A 131 8.51 9.33 -9.72
C HIS A 131 9.75 8.61 -9.14
N ASP A 132 10.13 8.89 -7.88
CA ASP A 132 11.25 8.23 -7.21
C ASP A 132 11.01 6.71 -7.03
N LEU A 133 9.80 6.32 -6.66
CA LEU A 133 9.42 4.93 -6.48
C LEU A 133 9.58 4.10 -7.77
N PHE A 134 9.22 4.68 -8.91
CA PHE A 134 9.28 3.97 -10.19
C PHE A 134 10.64 4.08 -10.89
N GLN A 135 11.40 5.16 -10.69
CA GLN A 135 12.74 5.29 -11.29
C GLN A 135 13.78 4.33 -10.73
N ARG A 136 13.77 4.05 -9.44
CA ARG A 136 14.76 3.18 -8.79
C ARG A 136 14.78 1.78 -9.37
N ARG A 137 13.67 1.31 -9.88
CA ARG A 137 13.57 -0.02 -10.48
C ARG A 137 14.20 -0.10 -11.88
N SER A 138 14.05 0.93 -12.69
CA SER A 138 14.65 0.98 -14.01
C SER A 138 16.19 0.90 -13.99
N GLN A 139 16.82 1.26 -12.87
CA GLN A 139 18.28 1.15 -12.70
C GLN A 139 18.70 -0.24 -12.20
N GLN A 140 17.89 -0.91 -11.38
CA GLN A 140 18.18 -2.27 -10.91
C GLN A 140 18.04 -3.31 -12.04
N GLU A 141 17.05 -3.17 -12.92
CA GLU A 141 16.85 -4.05 -14.08
C GLU A 141 17.96 -3.89 -15.13
N ARG A 142 18.60 -2.71 -15.23
CA ARG A 142 19.73 -2.46 -16.13
C ARG A 142 21.09 -2.94 -15.60
N SER A 143 21.16 -3.30 -14.32
CA SER A 143 22.39 -3.74 -13.65
C SER A 143 22.44 -5.25 -13.39
N ALA A 144 21.45 -6.00 -13.84
CA ALA A 144 21.48 -7.47 -13.81
C ALA A 144 22.24 -7.97 -15.04
N PRO A 145 23.26 -8.82 -14.84
CA PRO A 145 24.10 -9.36 -15.91
C PRO A 145 23.34 -10.32 -16.84
#